data_47dc861338373f95cb3f92b8f61d248c
#
_entry.id   47dc861338373f95cb3f92b8f61d248c
#
_cell.length_a   1.000
_cell.length_b   1.000
_cell.length_c   1.000
_cell.angle_alpha   90.00
_cell.angle_beta   90.00
_cell.angle_gamma   90.00
#
_symmetry.space_group_name_H-M   'P 1'
#
loop_
_entity.id
_entity.type
_entity.pdbx_description
1 polymer ?
#
loop_
_entity_poly.entity_id
_entity_poly.type
_entity_poly.pdbx_seq_one_letter_code
_entity_poly.pdbx_strand_id
1 'polypeptide(L)'
;HQGSAVNLLSGQSDAAAFDDVDVDMYLDLVSGSANAPGAVYKVKDDAVAPFDSVRGKEFTIIGITPVLNAPFCYNTDKLSDDEQKKITEAFCSAETASNKEIFADPDDENAKAIFDKDSDKTCFVACDDAWYNPIRELGA
;
A
#
# COMPACT_ATOMS: atom_id res chain seq x y z
N HIS A 1 6.27 -6.15 -7.93
CA HIS A 1 5.35 -5.07 -8.34
C HIS A 1 6.04 -4.09 -9.30
N GLN A 2 7.10 -3.39 -8.87
CA GLN A 2 7.79 -2.39 -9.70
C GLN A 2 8.28 -2.93 -11.05
N GLY A 3 8.81 -4.16 -11.08
CA GLY A 3 9.23 -4.81 -12.34
C GLY A 3 8.09 -4.99 -13.33
N SER A 4 6.86 -5.27 -12.86
CA SER A 4 5.68 -5.37 -13.74
C SER A 4 5.34 -4.02 -14.37
N ALA A 5 5.41 -2.93 -13.61
CA ALA A 5 5.17 -1.58 -14.11
C ALA A 5 6.24 -1.17 -15.16
N VAL A 6 7.51 -1.46 -14.89
CA VAL A 6 8.60 -1.20 -15.84
C VAL A 6 8.44 -2.01 -17.12
N ASN A 7 8.02 -3.26 -17.05
CA ASN A 7 7.74 -4.10 -18.23
C ASN A 7 6.62 -3.52 -19.09
N LEU A 8 5.52 -3.05 -18.47
CA LEU A 8 4.45 -2.36 -19.17
C LEU A 8 4.98 -1.10 -19.87
N LEU A 9 5.65 -0.21 -19.14
CA LEU A 9 6.14 1.07 -19.63
C LEU A 9 7.24 0.94 -20.69
N SER A 10 7.99 -0.16 -20.68
CA SER A 10 8.97 -0.49 -21.73
C SER A 10 8.38 -1.23 -22.94
N GLY A 11 7.08 -1.56 -22.89
CA GLY A 11 6.39 -2.26 -23.99
C GLY A 11 6.64 -3.79 -24.02
N GLN A 12 7.08 -4.36 -22.91
CA GLN A 12 7.28 -5.81 -22.78
C GLN A 12 6.00 -6.56 -22.35
N SER A 13 5.01 -5.81 -21.87
CA SER A 13 3.67 -6.33 -21.56
C SER A 13 2.60 -5.32 -21.93
N ASP A 14 1.39 -5.78 -22.19
CA ASP A 14 0.24 -4.94 -22.54
C ASP A 14 -0.52 -4.43 -21.31
N ALA A 15 -0.37 -5.10 -20.17
CA ALA A 15 -0.96 -4.73 -18.88
C ALA A 15 -0.04 -5.15 -17.74
N ALA A 16 -0.20 -4.50 -16.58
CA ALA A 16 0.53 -4.79 -15.36
C ALA A 16 -0.34 -4.53 -14.13
N ALA A 17 -0.05 -5.23 -13.04
CA ALA A 17 -0.60 -4.94 -11.72
C ALA A 17 0.54 -4.46 -10.80
N PHE A 18 0.30 -3.38 -10.08
CA PHE A 18 1.21 -2.83 -9.07
C PHE A 18 0.41 -2.05 -8.02
N ASP A 19 1.02 -1.66 -6.94
CA ASP A 19 0.33 -1.05 -5.80
C ASP A 19 0.30 0.50 -5.86
N ASP A 20 -0.51 1.11 -5.01
CA ASP A 20 -0.69 2.56 -4.91
C ASP A 20 0.55 3.27 -4.35
N VAL A 21 1.35 2.61 -3.52
CA VAL A 21 2.60 3.17 -2.99
C VAL A 21 3.58 3.47 -4.13
N ASP A 22 3.70 2.56 -5.10
CA ASP A 22 4.53 2.80 -6.30
C ASP A 22 3.98 3.96 -7.14
N VAL A 23 2.63 4.11 -7.22
CA VAL A 23 1.99 5.23 -7.91
C VAL A 23 2.40 6.56 -7.27
N ASP A 24 2.25 6.70 -5.98
CA ASP A 24 2.52 7.96 -5.27
C ASP A 24 4.01 8.33 -5.29
N MET A 25 4.88 7.33 -5.18
CA MET A 25 6.32 7.54 -5.12
C MET A 25 6.94 7.95 -6.46
N TYR A 26 6.55 7.30 -7.56
CA TYR A 26 7.26 7.41 -8.86
C TYR A 26 6.47 8.11 -9.96
N LEU A 27 5.19 8.42 -9.76
CA LEU A 27 4.28 8.84 -10.81
C LEU A 27 3.60 10.18 -10.50
N ASP A 28 3.30 10.94 -11.55
CA ASP A 28 2.49 12.14 -11.50
C ASP A 28 1.15 11.91 -12.19
N LEU A 29 0.05 12.35 -11.57
CA LEU A 29 -1.27 12.33 -12.21
C LEU A 29 -1.30 13.35 -13.36
N VAL A 30 -1.56 12.89 -14.56
CA VAL A 30 -1.69 13.74 -15.77
C VAL A 30 -3.15 14.14 -15.99
N SER A 31 -4.08 13.20 -15.86
CA SER A 31 -5.51 13.44 -16.04
C SER A 31 -6.37 12.41 -15.36
N GLY A 32 -7.64 12.74 -15.15
CA GLY A 32 -8.60 11.89 -14.45
C GLY A 32 -8.62 12.13 -12.93
N SER A 33 -9.27 11.24 -12.21
CA SER A 33 -9.30 11.23 -10.73
C SER A 33 -8.19 10.31 -10.22
N ALA A 34 -7.46 10.75 -9.22
CA ALA A 34 -6.39 9.94 -8.60
C ALA A 34 -6.94 8.57 -8.18
N ASN A 35 -6.14 7.54 -8.42
CA ASN A 35 -6.44 6.15 -8.06
C ASN A 35 -7.86 5.70 -8.50
N ALA A 36 -8.21 6.02 -9.75
CA ALA A 36 -9.50 5.63 -10.33
C ALA A 36 -9.33 5.10 -11.76
N PRO A 37 -10.19 4.18 -12.22
CA PRO A 37 -10.19 3.75 -13.62
C PRO A 37 -10.32 4.94 -14.58
N GLY A 38 -9.48 4.97 -15.61
CA GLY A 38 -9.38 6.07 -16.57
C GLY A 38 -8.37 7.16 -16.19
N ALA A 39 -7.80 7.14 -14.99
CA ALA A 39 -6.70 8.04 -14.64
C ALA A 39 -5.46 7.73 -15.46
N VAL A 40 -4.81 8.78 -15.95
CA VAL A 40 -3.54 8.70 -16.68
C VAL A 40 -2.44 9.21 -15.78
N TYR A 41 -1.39 8.42 -15.64
CA TYR A 41 -0.19 8.75 -14.89
C TYR A 41 1.04 8.75 -15.78
N LYS A 42 2.00 9.58 -15.43
CA LYS A 42 3.31 9.70 -16.09
C LYS A 42 4.42 9.44 -15.07
N VAL A 43 5.43 8.70 -15.46
CA VAL A 43 6.64 8.52 -14.63
C VAL A 43 7.35 9.86 -14.48
N LYS A 44 7.65 10.24 -13.24
CA LYS A 44 8.35 11.48 -12.88
C LYS A 44 9.66 11.60 -13.64
N ASP A 45 10.03 12.82 -14.01
CA ASP A 45 11.24 13.08 -14.79
C ASP A 45 12.53 12.85 -13.96
N ASP A 46 12.41 12.89 -12.63
CA ASP A 46 13.47 12.61 -11.65
C ASP A 46 13.36 11.22 -11.00
N ALA A 47 12.42 10.37 -11.47
CA ALA A 47 12.27 9.03 -10.93
C ALA A 47 13.59 8.27 -10.88
N VAL A 48 13.83 7.59 -9.76
CA VAL A 48 15.02 6.76 -9.56
C VAL A 48 14.75 5.30 -9.95
N ALA A 49 15.77 4.47 -9.91
CA ALA A 49 15.62 3.04 -10.19
C ALA A 49 14.51 2.41 -9.32
N PRO A 50 13.68 1.53 -9.89
CA PRO A 50 13.80 0.95 -11.24
C PRO A 50 13.08 1.73 -12.36
N PHE A 51 12.46 2.88 -12.06
CA PHE A 51 11.68 3.67 -13.03
C PHE A 51 12.51 4.67 -13.85
N ASP A 52 13.79 4.82 -13.56
CA ASP A 52 14.68 5.74 -14.27
C ASP A 52 14.79 5.48 -15.79
N SER A 53 14.67 4.22 -16.20
CA SER A 53 14.70 3.80 -17.61
C SER A 53 13.42 4.11 -18.39
N VAL A 54 12.34 4.44 -17.69
CA VAL A 54 11.00 4.67 -18.27
C VAL A 54 10.42 6.04 -17.92
N ARG A 55 11.26 7.00 -17.54
CA ARG A 55 10.87 8.39 -17.26
C ARG A 55 10.03 9.00 -18.38
N GLY A 56 9.01 9.76 -18.02
CA GLY A 56 8.12 10.44 -18.95
C GLY A 56 7.14 9.52 -19.69
N LYS A 57 7.20 8.20 -19.49
CA LYS A 57 6.22 7.26 -20.04
C LYS A 57 4.91 7.36 -19.30
N GLU A 58 3.81 7.12 -20.01
CA GLU A 58 2.46 7.20 -19.48
C GLU A 58 1.76 5.85 -19.54
N PHE A 59 0.82 5.65 -18.62
CA PHE A 59 -0.13 4.53 -18.64
C PHE A 59 -1.49 4.99 -18.13
N THR A 60 -2.51 4.18 -18.39
CA THR A 60 -3.88 4.41 -17.92
C THR A 60 -4.29 3.34 -16.93
N ILE A 61 -4.86 3.73 -15.80
CA ILE A 61 -5.49 2.79 -14.87
C ILE A 61 -6.75 2.22 -15.50
N ILE A 62 -6.82 0.90 -15.65
CA ILE A 62 -7.99 0.19 -16.22
C ILE A 62 -8.88 -0.41 -15.15
N GLY A 63 -8.36 -0.68 -13.96
CA GLY A 63 -9.11 -1.24 -12.84
C GLY A 63 -8.36 -1.06 -11.52
N ILE A 64 -9.09 -1.04 -10.44
CA ILE A 64 -8.58 -0.97 -9.06
C ILE A 64 -9.32 -2.00 -8.24
N THR A 65 -8.56 -2.72 -7.43
CA THR A 65 -9.11 -3.61 -6.41
C THR A 65 -8.63 -3.13 -5.05
N PRO A 66 -9.54 -2.74 -4.15
CA PRO A 66 -9.14 -2.42 -2.79
C PRO A 66 -8.62 -3.68 -2.11
N VAL A 67 -7.43 -3.60 -1.56
CA VAL A 67 -6.83 -4.66 -0.75
C VAL A 67 -6.42 -4.07 0.59
N LEU A 68 -6.50 -4.88 1.64
CA LEU A 68 -5.95 -4.49 2.93
C LEU A 68 -4.43 -4.55 2.89
N ASN A 69 -3.80 -3.70 3.69
CA ASN A 69 -2.37 -3.81 3.96
C ASN A 69 -2.02 -5.19 4.54
N ALA A 70 -0.74 -5.56 4.46
CA ALA A 70 -0.26 -6.82 5.00
C ALA A 70 -0.66 -6.97 6.48
N PRO A 71 -1.36 -8.05 6.86
CA PRO A 71 -1.85 -8.23 8.22
C PRO A 71 -0.75 -8.70 9.17
N PHE A 72 -0.87 -8.35 10.44
CA PHE A 72 -0.24 -9.09 11.52
C PHE A 72 -1.10 -10.29 11.86
N CYS A 73 -0.52 -11.48 11.77
CA CYS A 73 -1.23 -12.72 12.03
C CYS A 73 -0.62 -13.46 13.23
N TYR A 74 -1.44 -14.17 13.96
CA TYR A 74 -1.00 -15.11 14.99
C TYR A 74 -1.64 -16.50 14.77
N ASN A 75 -1.00 -17.52 15.32
CA ASN A 75 -1.51 -18.87 15.23
C ASN A 75 -2.57 -19.10 16.31
N THR A 76 -3.83 -19.23 15.93
CA THR A 76 -4.97 -19.45 16.83
C THR A 76 -4.88 -20.77 17.59
N ASP A 77 -4.20 -21.79 17.05
CA ASP A 77 -4.02 -23.08 17.76
C ASP A 77 -3.00 -23.00 18.91
N LYS A 78 -2.23 -21.91 18.98
CA LYS A 78 -1.16 -21.72 19.99
C LYS A 78 -1.53 -20.71 21.07
N LEU A 79 -2.59 -19.95 20.89
CA LEU A 79 -3.02 -18.90 21.79
C LEU A 79 -4.45 -19.16 22.24
N SER A 80 -4.71 -19.04 23.54
CA SER A 80 -6.08 -19.03 24.06
C SER A 80 -6.86 -17.81 23.58
N ASP A 81 -8.19 -17.88 23.59
CA ASP A 81 -9.06 -16.77 23.18
C ASP A 81 -8.79 -15.49 23.98
N ASP A 82 -8.44 -15.61 25.26
CA ASP A 82 -8.08 -14.46 26.11
C ASP A 82 -6.76 -13.82 25.69
N GLU A 83 -5.77 -14.61 25.32
CA GLU A 83 -4.49 -14.08 24.78
C GLU A 83 -4.68 -13.43 23.42
N GLN A 84 -5.45 -14.04 22.52
CA GLN A 84 -5.78 -13.45 21.21
C GLN A 84 -6.47 -12.10 21.39
N LYS A 85 -7.45 -12.02 22.28
CA LYS A 85 -8.15 -10.78 22.60
C LYS A 85 -7.21 -9.71 23.13
N LYS A 86 -6.36 -10.04 24.10
CA LYS A 86 -5.40 -9.11 24.68
C LYS A 86 -4.40 -8.58 23.66
N ILE A 87 -3.90 -9.43 22.78
CA ILE A 87 -2.99 -9.04 21.71
C ILE A 87 -3.70 -8.05 20.77
N THR A 88 -4.90 -8.37 20.31
CA THR A 88 -5.69 -7.50 19.43
C THR A 88 -5.99 -6.15 20.09
N GLU A 89 -6.42 -6.14 21.33
CA GLU A 89 -6.69 -4.93 22.10
C GLU A 89 -5.44 -4.07 22.28
N ALA A 90 -4.28 -4.68 22.54
CA ALA A 90 -3.01 -3.95 22.67
C ALA A 90 -2.59 -3.29 21.36
N PHE A 91 -2.64 -4.01 20.25
CA PHE A 91 -2.31 -3.45 18.92
C PHE A 91 -3.25 -2.31 18.52
N CYS A 92 -4.56 -2.49 18.72
CA CYS A 92 -5.58 -1.51 18.33
C CYS A 92 -5.79 -0.40 19.39
N SER A 93 -4.97 -0.32 20.42
CA SER A 93 -5.10 0.68 21.49
C SER A 93 -4.69 2.09 21.03
N ALA A 94 -5.26 3.10 21.68
CA ALA A 94 -4.84 4.49 21.50
C ALA A 94 -3.38 4.72 21.92
N GLU A 95 -2.87 3.95 22.89
CA GLU A 95 -1.47 3.99 23.32
C GLU A 95 -0.55 3.55 22.17
N THR A 96 -0.86 2.43 21.51
CA THR A 96 -0.10 1.97 20.34
C THR A 96 -0.20 2.95 19.18
N ALA A 97 -1.37 3.49 18.89
CA ALA A 97 -1.57 4.47 17.81
C ALA A 97 -0.80 5.79 18.06
N SER A 98 -0.59 6.16 19.33
CA SER A 98 0.18 7.36 19.68
C SER A 98 1.69 7.14 19.80
N ASN A 99 2.15 5.90 19.66
CA ASN A 99 3.58 5.57 19.79
C ASN A 99 4.36 6.01 18.53
N LYS A 100 5.21 7.01 18.71
CA LYS A 100 6.00 7.62 17.63
C LYS A 100 7.16 6.76 17.12
N GLU A 101 7.48 5.66 17.78
CA GLU A 101 8.41 4.65 17.29
C GLU A 101 7.72 3.67 16.30
N ILE A 102 6.38 3.57 16.39
CA ILE A 102 5.57 2.73 15.50
C ILE A 102 5.03 3.56 14.33
N PHE A 103 4.40 4.68 14.63
CA PHE A 103 3.82 5.59 13.63
C PHE A 103 4.53 6.95 13.72
N ALA A 104 5.22 7.33 12.66
CA ALA A 104 5.97 8.58 12.62
C ALA A 104 5.08 9.79 12.90
N ASP A 105 5.66 10.79 13.55
CA ASP A 105 5.01 12.08 13.68
C ASP A 105 4.96 12.77 12.31
N PRO A 106 3.78 13.08 11.77
CA PRO A 106 3.67 13.73 10.47
C PRO A 106 4.28 15.15 10.46
N ASP A 107 4.40 15.77 11.63
CA ASP A 107 4.96 17.12 11.78
C ASP A 107 6.49 17.12 12.00
N ASP A 108 7.12 15.95 12.17
CA ASP A 108 8.57 15.81 12.30
C ASP A 108 9.20 15.24 11.05
N GLU A 109 9.87 16.07 10.27
CA GLU A 109 10.54 15.66 9.02
C GLU A 109 11.68 14.63 9.22
N ASN A 110 12.20 14.53 10.44
CA ASN A 110 13.28 13.61 10.80
C ASN A 110 12.79 12.38 11.58
N ALA A 111 11.47 12.25 11.78
CA ALA A 111 10.91 11.12 12.51
C ALA A 111 11.30 9.80 11.84
N LYS A 112 11.71 8.85 12.69
CA LYS A 112 11.99 7.47 12.28
C LYS A 112 11.07 6.55 13.05
N ALA A 113 10.24 5.82 12.33
CA ALA A 113 9.30 4.87 12.89
C ALA A 113 9.21 3.63 11.99
N ILE A 114 8.48 2.61 12.44
CA ILE A 114 8.18 1.43 11.63
C ILE A 114 7.33 1.82 10.40
N PHE A 115 6.35 2.69 10.61
CA PHE A 115 5.55 3.32 9.55
C PHE A 115 5.96 4.80 9.50
N ASP A 116 6.62 5.18 8.41
CA ASP A 116 7.04 6.56 8.20
C ASP A 116 5.85 7.49 7.90
N LYS A 117 6.10 8.79 7.88
CA LYS A 117 5.06 9.81 7.67
C LYS A 117 4.37 9.73 6.31
N ASP A 118 5.06 9.18 5.30
CA ASP A 118 4.57 9.08 3.93
C ASP A 118 3.72 7.81 3.72
N SER A 119 3.62 6.96 4.75
CA SER A 119 2.85 5.71 4.68
C SER A 119 1.34 5.91 4.87
N ASP A 120 0.87 7.08 5.30
CA ASP A 120 -0.53 7.37 5.68
C ASP A 120 -1.12 6.45 6.75
N LYS A 121 -0.27 5.69 7.44
CA LYS A 121 -0.68 4.72 8.45
C LYS A 121 -0.61 5.33 9.83
N THR A 122 -1.74 5.30 10.54
CA THR A 122 -1.89 5.98 11.84
C THR A 122 -2.29 5.04 12.97
N CYS A 123 -2.77 3.85 12.67
CA CYS A 123 -3.16 2.88 13.69
C CYS A 123 -3.31 1.47 13.10
N PHE A 124 -3.34 0.47 13.97
CA PHE A 124 -3.79 -0.87 13.62
C PHE A 124 -5.30 -0.98 13.80
N VAL A 125 -5.95 -1.74 12.91
CA VAL A 125 -7.37 -2.06 13.00
C VAL A 125 -7.57 -3.57 13.06
N ALA A 126 -8.49 -4.01 13.90
CA ALA A 126 -8.87 -5.42 13.92
C ALA A 126 -9.60 -5.77 12.61
N CYS A 127 -9.19 -6.85 11.98
CA CYS A 127 -9.84 -7.38 10.80
C CYS A 127 -10.03 -8.89 10.93
N ASP A 128 -10.94 -9.41 10.16
CA ASP A 128 -11.17 -10.84 10.03
C ASP A 128 -10.97 -11.30 8.58
N ASP A 129 -11.10 -12.59 8.37
CA ASP A 129 -10.92 -13.21 7.07
C ASP A 129 -11.91 -12.70 6.00
N ALA A 130 -13.08 -12.22 6.39
CA ALA A 130 -14.09 -11.71 5.46
C ALA A 130 -13.65 -10.42 4.75
N TRP A 131 -12.74 -9.65 5.34
CA TRP A 131 -12.17 -8.46 4.71
C TRP A 131 -11.44 -8.77 3.41
N TYR A 132 -10.98 -10.03 3.24
CA TYR A 132 -10.26 -10.47 2.04
C TYR A 132 -11.19 -11.07 0.97
N ASN A 133 -12.51 -11.06 1.16
CA ASN A 133 -13.46 -11.57 0.16
C ASN A 133 -13.33 -10.92 -1.22
N PRO A 134 -13.10 -9.59 -1.38
CA PRO A 134 -12.89 -9.00 -2.69
C PRO A 134 -11.74 -9.63 -3.49
N ILE A 135 -10.68 -10.10 -2.80
CA ILE A 135 -9.56 -10.78 -3.45
C ILE A 135 -9.95 -12.20 -3.88
N ARG A 136 -10.75 -12.91 -3.08
CA ARG A 136 -11.22 -14.25 -3.43
C ARG A 136 -12.13 -14.24 -4.65
N GLU A 137 -12.94 -13.21 -4.79
CA GLU A 137 -13.85 -13.03 -5.93
C GLU A 137 -13.11 -12.80 -7.25
N LEU A 138 -11.89 -12.29 -7.22
CA LEU A 138 -11.05 -12.13 -8.43
C LEU A 138 -10.51 -13.46 -8.97
N GLY A 139 -10.44 -14.49 -8.16
CA GLY A 139 -9.91 -15.81 -8.51
C GLY A 139 -11.00 -16.87 -8.76
N ALA A 140 -12.28 -16.51 -8.74
CA ALA A 140 -13.39 -17.40 -8.90
C ALA A 140 -13.84 -17.58 -10.35
#